data_c75e51f371d43b9eb78de6321a7cc509
#
_entry.id   c75e51f371d43b9eb78de6321a7cc509
#
_cell.length_a   1.000
_cell.length_b   1.000
_cell.length_c   1.000
_cell.angle_alpha   90.00
_cell.angle_beta   90.00
_cell.angle_gamma   90.00
#
_symmetry.space_group_name_H-M   'P 1'
#
loop_
_entity.id
_entity.type
_entity.pdbx_description
1 polymer ?
#
loop_
_entity_poly.entity_id
_entity_poly.type
_entity_poly.pdbx_seq_one_letter_code
_entity_poly.pdbx_strand_id
1 'polypeptide(L)'
;MAIPEAVHALERDLRGIFGARLQSLSIYGARGHAHGGHDAHATHQPSAHASHGHDHPPTTTLAVVESMTPADLRGCAGHVEAWHDAGLATPLLIAAREFERSLDAFPLEFGAILADHVVVAGGSPFATLEVDPADVRRACEVQARSHLLHLREGYLETRGRADALSVLIVQSAGALAALVASIARLEGHGSDDPGAAARHVERLLNLPGGPIAEVTRLVGVQEISSADAERLFAPYLDAVERLVSFVDGWQSGR
;
A
#
# COMPACT_ATOMS: atom_id res chain seq x y z
N MET A 1 -2.02 -6.96 20.39
CA MET A 1 -2.31 -5.52 20.17
C MET A 1 -3.75 -5.27 20.61
N ALA A 2 -4.02 -4.22 21.39
CA ALA A 2 -5.40 -3.85 21.73
C ALA A 2 -6.06 -3.20 20.50
N ILE A 3 -7.29 -3.61 20.18
CA ILE A 3 -8.08 -3.02 19.09
C ILE A 3 -8.50 -1.61 19.53
N PRO A 4 -8.28 -0.56 18.71
CA PRO A 4 -8.71 0.79 19.06
C PRO A 4 -10.23 0.91 19.23
N GLU A 5 -10.69 1.72 20.19
CA GLU A 5 -12.14 1.95 20.42
C GLU A 5 -12.83 2.51 19.16
N ALA A 6 -12.13 3.30 18.36
CA ALA A 6 -12.64 3.80 17.09
C ALA A 6 -13.06 2.68 16.13
N VAL A 7 -12.33 1.55 16.12
CA VAL A 7 -12.67 0.40 15.27
C VAL A 7 -13.91 -0.34 15.80
N HIS A 8 -14.11 -0.38 17.11
CA HIS A 8 -15.36 -0.90 17.69
C HIS A 8 -16.55 0.02 17.39
N ALA A 9 -16.33 1.34 17.34
CA ALA A 9 -17.39 2.27 16.87
C ALA A 9 -17.73 2.01 15.40
N LEU A 10 -16.73 1.88 14.52
CA LEU A 10 -16.94 1.49 13.12
C LEU A 10 -17.71 0.18 12.99
N GLU A 11 -17.38 -0.84 13.80
CA GLU A 11 -18.12 -2.11 13.80
C GLU A 11 -19.61 -1.89 14.11
N ARG A 12 -19.91 -1.09 15.13
CA ARG A 12 -21.33 -0.79 15.49
C ARG A 12 -22.07 -0.10 14.36
N ASP A 13 -21.45 0.89 13.70
CA ASP A 13 -22.03 1.61 12.57
C ASP A 13 -22.29 0.67 11.39
N LEU A 14 -21.29 -0.15 11.02
CA LEU A 14 -21.42 -1.12 9.95
C LEU A 14 -22.49 -2.19 10.25
N ARG A 15 -22.59 -2.65 11.51
CA ARG A 15 -23.68 -3.54 11.92
C ARG A 15 -25.06 -2.86 11.86
N GLY A 16 -25.13 -1.57 12.14
CA GLY A 16 -26.36 -0.77 11.98
C GLY A 16 -26.83 -0.72 10.52
N ILE A 17 -25.90 -0.64 9.58
CA ILE A 17 -26.17 -0.52 8.14
C ILE A 17 -26.40 -1.90 7.50
N PHE A 18 -25.50 -2.85 7.73
CA PHE A 18 -25.50 -4.16 7.05
C PHE A 18 -26.23 -5.27 7.84
N GLY A 19 -26.39 -5.09 9.15
CA GLY A 19 -26.99 -6.10 10.01
C GLY A 19 -26.23 -7.43 9.96
N ALA A 20 -26.97 -8.53 9.71
CA ALA A 20 -26.41 -9.87 9.58
C ALA A 20 -25.54 -10.06 8.31
N ARG A 21 -25.63 -9.16 7.34
CA ARG A 21 -24.82 -9.18 6.12
C ARG A 21 -23.34 -8.80 6.37
N LEU A 22 -23.00 -8.16 7.49
CA LEU A 22 -21.60 -7.94 7.87
C LEU A 22 -20.97 -9.27 8.31
N GLN A 23 -20.14 -9.85 7.46
CA GLN A 23 -19.51 -11.16 7.69
C GLN A 23 -18.19 -11.05 8.45
N SER A 24 -17.39 -10.01 8.15
CA SER A 24 -16.11 -9.79 8.80
C SER A 24 -15.72 -8.33 8.81
N LEU A 25 -15.00 -7.92 9.85
CA LEU A 25 -14.26 -6.67 9.92
C LEU A 25 -12.84 -6.99 10.38
N SER A 26 -11.85 -6.48 9.66
CA SER A 26 -10.43 -6.66 9.97
C SER A 26 -9.69 -5.33 9.90
N ILE A 27 -8.68 -5.15 10.76
CA ILE A 27 -7.65 -4.12 10.60
C ILE A 27 -6.55 -4.72 9.77
N TYR A 28 -5.92 -3.95 8.87
CA TYR A 28 -4.77 -4.39 8.09
C TYR A 28 -3.69 -3.30 8.03
N GLY A 29 -2.45 -3.69 7.68
CA GLY A 29 -1.32 -2.76 7.63
C GLY A 29 -0.93 -2.17 9.00
N ALA A 30 -1.40 -2.78 10.11
CA ALA A 30 -1.23 -2.25 11.45
C ALA A 30 0.20 -2.40 12.00
N ARG A 31 0.98 -3.30 11.42
CA ARG A 31 2.35 -3.63 11.88
C ARG A 31 3.43 -2.87 11.12
N GLY A 32 3.09 -2.34 9.94
CA GLY A 32 3.98 -1.55 9.13
C GLY A 32 3.53 -0.09 9.06
N HIS A 33 3.96 0.75 9.98
CA HIS A 33 3.61 2.18 10.02
C HIS A 33 4.24 3.00 8.90
N ALA A 34 4.20 2.54 7.66
CA ALA A 34 4.77 3.27 6.52
C ALA A 34 4.16 2.89 5.18
N HIS A 35 2.89 2.61 5.12
CA HIS A 35 2.25 2.50 3.82
C HIS A 35 1.50 3.80 3.57
N GLY A 36 2.21 4.72 2.92
CA GLY A 36 1.60 5.85 2.22
C GLY A 36 0.46 5.31 1.35
N GLY A 37 -0.68 6.01 1.38
CA GLY A 37 -1.95 5.57 0.85
C GLY A 37 -1.86 4.86 -0.49
N HIS A 38 -2.71 3.86 -0.63
CA HIS A 38 -2.97 3.17 -1.89
C HIS A 38 -3.68 4.12 -2.87
N ASP A 39 -2.94 5.08 -3.43
CA ASP A 39 -3.42 5.92 -4.52
C ASP A 39 -2.95 5.41 -5.88
N ALA A 40 -2.74 4.10 -6.03
CA ALA A 40 -2.32 3.50 -7.29
C ALA A 40 -3.41 3.52 -8.38
N HIS A 41 -4.65 3.93 -8.08
CA HIS A 41 -5.74 4.03 -9.06
C HIS A 41 -6.63 5.29 -8.91
N ALA A 42 -6.22 6.29 -8.15
CA ALA A 42 -6.99 7.54 -8.07
C ALA A 42 -6.55 8.51 -9.17
N THR A 43 -7.13 8.39 -10.36
CA THR A 43 -7.22 9.49 -11.35
C THR A 43 -8.26 10.55 -10.93
N HIS A 44 -8.56 10.67 -9.64
CA HIS A 44 -9.36 11.75 -9.10
C HIS A 44 -8.69 12.31 -7.85
N GLN A 45 -8.19 13.53 -7.96
CA GLN A 45 -7.77 14.35 -6.81
C GLN A 45 -8.92 14.44 -5.81
N PRO A 46 -8.79 13.98 -4.56
CA PRO A 46 -9.66 14.45 -3.49
C PRO A 46 -9.16 15.84 -3.09
N SER A 47 -10.09 16.75 -3.01
CA SER A 47 -9.92 18.11 -2.50
C SER A 47 -9.20 18.07 -1.17
N ALA A 48 -8.16 18.91 -1.04
CA ALA A 48 -7.43 19.13 0.19
C ALA A 48 -8.37 19.64 1.29
N HIS A 49 -8.91 18.74 2.10
CA HIS A 49 -9.42 19.12 3.41
C HIS A 49 -8.29 18.90 4.40
N ALA A 50 -7.83 20.01 4.99
CA ALA A 50 -6.85 20.06 6.05
C ALA A 50 -7.25 19.09 7.18
N SER A 51 -6.54 17.97 7.29
CA SER A 51 -6.66 17.05 8.41
C SER A 51 -6.10 17.72 9.65
N HIS A 52 -6.94 17.94 10.66
CA HIS A 52 -6.52 18.33 12.00
C HIS A 52 -5.63 17.21 12.60
N GLY A 53 -4.38 17.55 12.83
CA GLY A 53 -3.39 17.03 13.77
C GLY A 53 -3.58 15.65 14.39
N HIS A 54 -3.40 14.57 13.63
CA HIS A 54 -3.04 13.27 14.20
C HIS A 54 -1.62 12.94 13.77
N ASP A 55 -0.70 12.79 14.72
CA ASP A 55 0.72 12.44 14.50
C ASP A 55 0.92 11.00 13.93
N HIS A 56 -0.17 10.25 13.74
CA HIS A 56 -0.12 8.87 13.26
C HIS A 56 -0.98 8.70 11.99
N PRO A 57 -0.56 7.82 11.06
CA PRO A 57 -1.37 7.49 9.89
C PRO A 57 -2.71 6.87 10.33
N PRO A 58 -3.80 7.12 9.59
CA PRO A 58 -5.11 6.59 9.94
C PRO A 58 -5.12 5.05 9.90
N THR A 59 -5.90 4.45 10.80
CA THR A 59 -6.08 3.00 10.84
C THR A 59 -6.89 2.53 9.63
N THR A 60 -6.36 1.59 8.86
CA THR A 60 -7.01 1.00 7.70
C THR A 60 -7.80 -0.25 8.07
N THR A 61 -9.01 -0.38 7.52
CA THR A 61 -9.92 -1.49 7.81
C THR A 61 -10.53 -2.07 6.54
N LEU A 62 -10.77 -3.38 6.54
CA LEU A 62 -11.51 -4.12 5.51
C LEU A 62 -12.77 -4.70 6.12
N ALA A 63 -13.92 -4.40 5.53
CA ALA A 63 -15.19 -5.02 5.88
C ALA A 63 -15.68 -5.89 4.71
N VAL A 64 -15.88 -7.18 4.99
CA VAL A 64 -16.50 -8.14 4.06
C VAL A 64 -17.97 -8.28 4.39
N VAL A 65 -18.80 -8.03 3.39
CA VAL A 65 -20.26 -8.12 3.51
C VAL A 65 -20.83 -9.16 2.54
N GLU A 66 -21.97 -9.74 2.86
CA GLU A 66 -22.64 -10.71 1.97
C GLU A 66 -23.03 -10.05 0.64
N SER A 67 -23.61 -8.86 0.73
CA SER A 67 -24.03 -8.05 -0.41
C SER A 67 -24.07 -6.58 -0.05
N MET A 68 -23.95 -5.71 -1.04
CA MET A 68 -23.91 -4.27 -0.88
C MET A 68 -24.84 -3.59 -1.89
N THR A 69 -25.58 -2.60 -1.44
CA THR A 69 -26.52 -1.81 -2.26
C THR A 69 -26.12 -0.33 -2.26
N PRO A 70 -26.61 0.48 -3.21
CA PRO A 70 -26.40 1.93 -3.17
C PRO A 70 -26.97 2.60 -1.91
N ALA A 71 -27.97 2.00 -1.26
CA ALA A 71 -28.51 2.50 0.00
C ALA A 71 -27.51 2.27 1.16
N ASP A 72 -26.85 1.11 1.20
CA ASP A 72 -25.81 0.81 2.18
C ASP A 72 -24.63 1.78 2.04
N LEU A 73 -24.19 2.06 0.80
CA LEU A 73 -23.13 3.04 0.55
C LEU A 73 -23.50 4.45 1.00
N ARG A 74 -24.75 4.88 0.78
CA ARG A 74 -25.23 6.17 1.33
C ARG A 74 -25.24 6.17 2.85
N GLY A 75 -25.61 5.06 3.47
CA GLY A 75 -25.52 4.90 4.94
C GLY A 75 -24.08 5.08 5.42
N CYS A 76 -23.14 4.38 4.82
CA CYS A 76 -21.71 4.51 5.16
C CYS A 76 -21.19 5.94 4.94
N ALA A 77 -21.56 6.57 3.83
CA ALA A 77 -21.12 7.93 3.51
C ALA A 77 -21.50 8.96 4.59
N GLY A 78 -22.63 8.75 5.29
CA GLY A 78 -23.04 9.58 6.42
C GLY A 78 -22.15 9.49 7.65
N HIS A 79 -21.28 8.48 7.75
CA HIS A 79 -20.39 8.25 8.89
C HIS A 79 -18.91 8.60 8.60
N VAL A 80 -18.53 8.83 7.33
CA VAL A 80 -17.13 8.96 6.91
C VAL A 80 -16.40 10.06 7.66
N GLU A 81 -17.03 11.24 7.86
CA GLU A 81 -16.43 12.35 8.60
C GLU A 81 -16.10 11.95 10.05
N ALA A 82 -17.04 11.31 10.74
CA ALA A 82 -16.83 10.84 12.11
C ALA A 82 -15.75 9.75 12.19
N TRP A 83 -15.63 8.88 11.19
CA TRP A 83 -14.56 7.88 11.12
C TRP A 83 -13.19 8.54 10.93
N HIS A 84 -13.10 9.54 10.05
CA HIS A 84 -11.86 10.30 9.85
C HIS A 84 -11.44 11.06 11.11
N ASP A 85 -12.39 11.72 11.79
CA ASP A 85 -12.14 12.43 13.06
C ASP A 85 -11.67 11.47 14.17
N ALA A 86 -12.09 10.20 14.10
CA ALA A 86 -11.64 9.15 15.03
C ALA A 86 -10.29 8.51 14.62
N GLY A 87 -9.62 9.00 13.58
CA GLY A 87 -8.33 8.48 13.10
C GLY A 87 -8.43 7.20 12.27
N LEU A 88 -9.60 6.91 11.68
CA LEU A 88 -9.77 5.80 10.75
C LEU A 88 -9.68 6.30 9.31
N ALA A 89 -9.12 5.49 8.42
CA ALA A 89 -9.33 5.67 6.99
C ALA A 89 -10.74 5.22 6.59
N THR A 90 -11.23 5.68 5.45
CA THR A 90 -12.46 5.12 4.87
C THR A 90 -12.30 3.60 4.72
N PRO A 91 -13.21 2.77 5.28
CA PRO A 91 -13.06 1.32 5.23
C PRO A 91 -13.14 0.81 3.78
N LEU A 92 -12.29 -0.15 3.44
CA LEU A 92 -12.46 -0.93 2.21
C LEU A 92 -13.67 -1.85 2.39
N LEU A 93 -14.73 -1.60 1.62
CA LEU A 93 -15.95 -2.40 1.64
C LEU A 93 -15.97 -3.33 0.42
N ILE A 94 -16.14 -4.63 0.64
CA ILE A 94 -16.18 -5.60 -0.45
C ILE A 94 -17.26 -6.67 -0.18
N ALA A 95 -18.00 -7.05 -1.22
CA ALA A 95 -18.90 -8.19 -1.13
C ALA A 95 -18.10 -9.51 -1.16
N ALA A 96 -18.53 -10.53 -0.40
CA ALA A 96 -17.80 -11.79 -0.28
C ALA A 96 -17.48 -12.45 -1.63
N ARG A 97 -18.42 -12.42 -2.57
CA ARG A 97 -18.23 -12.96 -3.93
C ARG A 97 -17.25 -12.14 -4.78
N GLU A 98 -17.17 -10.83 -4.54
CA GLU A 98 -16.21 -9.94 -5.22
C GLU A 98 -14.82 -10.16 -4.65
N PHE A 99 -14.73 -10.40 -3.35
CA PHE A 99 -13.46 -10.62 -2.66
C PHE A 99 -12.67 -11.78 -3.27
N GLU A 100 -13.31 -12.94 -3.43
CA GLU A 100 -12.67 -14.12 -4.05
C GLU A 100 -12.17 -13.86 -5.48
N ARG A 101 -12.91 -13.03 -6.25
CA ARG A 101 -12.58 -12.66 -7.63
C ARG A 101 -11.58 -11.52 -7.74
N SER A 102 -11.29 -10.84 -6.65
CA SER A 102 -10.38 -9.69 -6.64
C SER A 102 -8.94 -10.08 -6.33
N LEU A 103 -8.71 -11.32 -5.87
CA LEU A 103 -7.37 -11.77 -5.48
C LEU A 103 -6.39 -11.82 -6.65
N ASP A 104 -6.85 -12.26 -7.83
CA ASP A 104 -6.07 -12.30 -9.06
C ASP A 104 -5.96 -10.93 -9.74
N ALA A 105 -6.95 -10.06 -9.55
CA ALA A 105 -6.97 -8.72 -10.11
C ALA A 105 -6.11 -7.72 -9.32
N PHE A 106 -6.06 -7.87 -7.99
CA PHE A 106 -5.32 -6.98 -7.07
C PHE A 106 -4.40 -7.79 -6.13
N PRO A 107 -3.48 -8.60 -6.68
CA PRO A 107 -2.73 -9.56 -5.87
C PRO A 107 -1.74 -8.90 -4.90
N LEU A 108 -1.29 -7.67 -5.16
CA LEU A 108 -0.38 -6.96 -4.25
C LEU A 108 -1.11 -6.44 -3.02
N GLU A 109 -2.28 -5.83 -3.24
CA GLU A 109 -3.14 -5.27 -2.20
C GLU A 109 -3.66 -6.39 -1.28
N PHE A 110 -4.29 -7.39 -1.86
CA PHE A 110 -4.83 -8.50 -1.07
C PHE A 110 -3.73 -9.38 -0.48
N GLY A 111 -2.61 -9.56 -1.16
CA GLY A 111 -1.44 -10.23 -0.61
C GLY A 111 -0.87 -9.50 0.62
N ALA A 112 -0.88 -8.18 0.63
CA ALA A 112 -0.48 -7.38 1.79
C ALA A 112 -1.49 -7.52 2.95
N ILE A 113 -2.80 -7.47 2.65
CA ILE A 113 -3.85 -7.65 3.66
C ILE A 113 -3.80 -9.06 4.26
N LEU A 114 -3.65 -10.09 3.44
CA LEU A 114 -3.52 -11.48 3.89
C LEU A 114 -2.32 -11.68 4.82
N ALA A 115 -1.18 -11.05 4.52
CA ALA A 115 0.04 -11.16 5.29
C ALA A 115 -0.03 -10.45 6.65
N ASP A 116 -0.76 -9.33 6.74
CA ASP A 116 -0.82 -8.50 7.95
C ASP A 116 -2.25 -7.99 8.20
N HIS A 117 -3.06 -8.80 8.90
CA HIS A 117 -4.39 -8.39 9.34
C HIS A 117 -4.71 -8.91 10.73
N VAL A 118 -5.65 -8.22 11.39
CA VAL A 118 -6.24 -8.62 12.68
C VAL A 118 -7.74 -8.62 12.54
N VAL A 119 -8.37 -9.78 12.72
CA VAL A 119 -9.84 -9.90 12.71
C VAL A 119 -10.41 -9.24 13.96
N VAL A 120 -11.32 -8.29 13.77
CA VAL A 120 -12.02 -7.55 14.82
C VAL A 120 -13.38 -8.18 15.11
N ALA A 121 -14.11 -8.54 14.07
CA ALA A 121 -15.44 -9.12 14.18
C ALA A 121 -15.72 -10.14 13.07
N GLY A 122 -16.56 -11.11 13.35
CA GLY A 122 -16.94 -12.18 12.45
C GLY A 122 -15.86 -13.26 12.28
N GLY A 123 -15.97 -14.05 11.22
CA GLY A 123 -14.95 -15.05 10.87
C GLY A 123 -13.79 -14.43 10.10
N SER A 124 -12.64 -15.14 10.04
CA SER A 124 -11.58 -14.75 9.11
C SER A 124 -12.03 -15.07 7.68
N PRO A 125 -12.21 -14.07 6.81
CA PRO A 125 -12.56 -14.33 5.43
C PRO A 125 -11.36 -14.86 4.64
N PHE A 126 -10.18 -14.90 5.27
CA PHE A 126 -8.90 -15.21 4.66
C PHE A 126 -8.44 -16.67 4.89
N ALA A 127 -9.15 -17.44 5.75
CA ALA A 127 -8.65 -18.73 6.26
C ALA A 127 -8.37 -19.78 5.16
N THR A 128 -8.97 -19.61 3.97
CA THR A 128 -8.83 -20.55 2.84
C THR A 128 -8.34 -19.87 1.56
N LEU A 129 -7.93 -18.61 1.64
CA LEU A 129 -7.57 -17.81 0.49
C LEU A 129 -6.05 -17.65 0.41
N GLU A 130 -5.52 -17.90 -0.76
CA GLU A 130 -4.12 -17.67 -1.11
C GLU A 130 -4.06 -16.84 -2.39
N VAL A 131 -3.09 -15.93 -2.46
CA VAL A 131 -2.80 -15.21 -3.72
C VAL A 131 -1.76 -16.02 -4.49
N ASP A 132 -2.05 -16.32 -5.75
CA ASP A 132 -1.12 -17.07 -6.60
C ASP A 132 0.20 -16.26 -6.77
N PRO A 133 1.35 -16.85 -6.45
CA PRO A 133 2.66 -16.21 -6.66
C PRO A 133 2.87 -15.74 -8.12
N ALA A 134 2.27 -16.41 -9.11
CA ALA A 134 2.35 -15.98 -10.50
C ALA A 134 1.59 -14.68 -10.75
N ASP A 135 0.46 -14.46 -10.07
CA ASP A 135 -0.30 -13.22 -10.16
C ASP A 135 0.43 -12.09 -9.43
N VAL A 136 1.00 -12.37 -8.24
CA VAL A 136 1.86 -11.43 -7.52
C VAL A 136 3.04 -11.00 -8.38
N ARG A 137 3.76 -11.95 -9.02
CA ARG A 137 4.86 -11.66 -9.92
C ARG A 137 4.44 -10.75 -11.08
N ARG A 138 3.33 -11.09 -11.74
CA ARG A 138 2.81 -10.30 -12.87
C ARG A 138 2.46 -8.88 -12.46
N ALA A 139 1.84 -8.72 -11.30
CA ALA A 139 1.51 -7.40 -10.76
C ALA A 139 2.78 -6.62 -10.37
N CYS A 140 3.77 -7.27 -9.74
CA CYS A 140 5.08 -6.64 -9.47
C CYS A 140 5.76 -6.20 -10.77
N GLU A 141 5.70 -7.00 -11.85
CA GLU A 141 6.28 -6.63 -13.14
C GLU A 141 5.61 -5.38 -13.72
N VAL A 142 4.27 -5.35 -13.74
CA VAL A 142 3.51 -4.18 -14.20
C VAL A 142 3.86 -2.93 -13.38
N GLN A 143 3.87 -3.07 -12.06
CA GLN A 143 4.14 -1.94 -11.17
C GLN A 143 5.59 -1.46 -11.28
N ALA A 144 6.57 -2.36 -11.38
CA ALA A 144 7.98 -1.99 -11.56
C ALA A 144 8.21 -1.25 -12.88
N ARG A 145 7.61 -1.73 -13.98
CA ARG A 145 7.69 -1.06 -15.28
C ARG A 145 7.01 0.32 -15.27
N SER A 146 5.81 0.41 -14.67
CA SER A 146 5.10 1.67 -14.52
C SER A 146 5.92 2.66 -13.71
N HIS A 147 6.49 2.21 -12.59
CA HIS A 147 7.33 3.05 -11.73
C HIS A 147 8.56 3.60 -12.48
N LEU A 148 9.24 2.74 -13.26
CA LEU A 148 10.38 3.16 -14.08
C LEU A 148 9.98 4.20 -15.13
N LEU A 149 8.85 3.99 -15.81
CA LEU A 149 8.36 4.94 -16.83
C LEU A 149 8.01 6.29 -16.22
N HIS A 150 7.27 6.30 -15.12
CA HIS A 150 6.92 7.54 -14.43
C HIS A 150 8.13 8.25 -13.82
N LEU A 151 9.14 7.51 -13.34
CA LEU A 151 10.37 8.11 -12.84
C LEU A 151 11.14 8.82 -13.96
N ARG A 152 11.22 8.21 -15.15
CA ARG A 152 11.86 8.81 -16.33
C ARG A 152 11.09 10.03 -16.85
N GLU A 153 9.76 9.91 -16.97
CA GLU A 153 8.88 11.00 -17.38
C GLU A 153 8.97 12.16 -16.39
N GLY A 154 8.83 11.90 -15.09
CA GLY A 154 8.96 12.89 -14.04
C GLY A 154 10.32 13.60 -14.06
N TYR A 155 11.40 12.86 -14.30
CA TYR A 155 12.72 13.48 -14.44
C TYR A 155 12.78 14.47 -15.60
N LEU A 156 12.21 14.14 -16.75
CA LEU A 156 12.15 15.08 -17.90
C LEU A 156 11.35 16.34 -17.55
N GLU A 157 10.25 16.19 -16.79
CA GLU A 157 9.44 17.33 -16.33
C GLU A 157 10.14 18.21 -15.29
N THR A 158 11.16 17.71 -14.58
CA THR A 158 11.97 18.56 -13.70
C THR A 158 12.72 19.65 -14.48
N ARG A 159 13.00 19.43 -15.77
CA ARG A 159 13.77 20.33 -16.65
C ARG A 159 15.16 20.67 -16.07
N GLY A 160 15.75 19.72 -15.36
CA GLY A 160 17.05 19.87 -14.72
C GLY A 160 17.05 20.70 -13.42
N ARG A 161 15.86 21.00 -12.86
CA ARG A 161 15.78 21.72 -11.59
C ARG A 161 15.88 20.75 -10.41
N ALA A 162 16.80 21.00 -9.52
CA ALA A 162 17.09 20.13 -8.38
C ALA A 162 15.96 20.14 -7.31
N ASP A 163 15.24 21.27 -7.15
CA ASP A 163 14.06 21.37 -6.29
C ASP A 163 12.90 20.47 -6.78
N ALA A 164 12.63 20.47 -8.08
CA ALA A 164 11.64 19.60 -8.68
C ALA A 164 12.04 18.11 -8.61
N LEU A 165 13.35 17.81 -8.71
CA LEU A 165 13.89 16.46 -8.55
C LEU A 165 13.69 15.94 -7.12
N SER A 166 13.88 16.79 -6.10
CA SER A 166 13.58 16.48 -4.70
C SER A 166 12.12 16.03 -4.53
N VAL A 167 11.18 16.78 -5.07
CA VAL A 167 9.75 16.45 -5.04
C VAL A 167 9.45 15.11 -5.73
N LEU A 168 10.02 14.87 -6.91
CA LEU A 168 9.85 13.61 -7.64
C LEU A 168 10.29 12.41 -6.82
N ILE A 169 11.47 12.45 -6.20
CA ILE A 169 12.01 11.34 -5.41
C ILE A 169 11.12 11.07 -4.20
N VAL A 170 10.78 12.11 -3.44
CA VAL A 170 9.92 11.99 -2.25
C VAL A 170 8.56 11.40 -2.60
N GLN A 171 7.90 11.90 -3.65
CA GLN A 171 6.60 11.41 -4.10
C GLN A 171 6.65 9.96 -4.60
N SER A 172 7.77 9.53 -5.17
CA SER A 172 7.94 8.16 -5.66
C SER A 172 8.20 7.13 -4.56
N ALA A 173 8.62 7.56 -3.36
CA ALA A 173 9.08 6.70 -2.28
C ALA A 173 8.01 5.70 -1.80
N GLY A 174 6.75 6.13 -1.67
CA GLY A 174 5.64 5.27 -1.22
C GLY A 174 5.37 4.11 -2.19
N ALA A 175 5.30 4.40 -3.48
CA ALA A 175 5.09 3.38 -4.51
C ALA A 175 6.27 2.39 -4.57
N LEU A 176 7.51 2.87 -4.44
CA LEU A 176 8.69 2.01 -4.36
C LEU A 176 8.64 1.11 -3.12
N ALA A 177 8.32 1.64 -1.95
CA ALA A 177 8.26 0.88 -0.70
C ALA A 177 7.23 -0.26 -0.79
N ALA A 178 6.03 0.00 -1.32
CA ALA A 178 4.99 -1.00 -1.52
C ALA A 178 5.43 -2.11 -2.50
N LEU A 179 6.06 -1.74 -3.61
CA LEU A 179 6.61 -2.68 -4.59
C LEU A 179 7.70 -3.56 -3.99
N VAL A 180 8.65 -2.98 -3.28
CA VAL A 180 9.76 -3.67 -2.62
C VAL A 180 9.26 -4.65 -1.55
N ALA A 181 8.26 -4.26 -0.75
CA ALA A 181 7.63 -5.14 0.22
C ALA A 181 6.94 -6.34 -0.46
N SER A 182 6.30 -6.11 -1.61
CA SER A 182 5.64 -7.18 -2.39
C SER A 182 6.65 -8.15 -2.99
N ILE A 183 7.77 -7.66 -3.52
CA ILE A 183 8.86 -8.49 -4.03
C ILE A 183 9.52 -9.29 -2.90
N ALA A 184 9.75 -8.67 -1.74
CA ALA A 184 10.29 -9.38 -0.58
C ALA A 184 9.36 -10.53 -0.12
N ARG A 185 8.04 -10.31 -0.13
CA ARG A 185 7.06 -11.38 0.16
C ARG A 185 7.09 -12.49 -0.89
N LEU A 186 7.19 -12.14 -2.18
CA LEU A 186 7.30 -13.10 -3.28
C LEU A 186 8.52 -14.02 -3.11
N GLU A 187 9.61 -13.49 -2.55
CA GLU A 187 10.85 -14.21 -2.19
C GLU A 187 10.78 -14.93 -0.81
N GLY A 188 9.61 -14.99 -0.19
CA GLY A 188 9.43 -15.62 1.12
C GLY A 188 10.01 -14.81 2.30
N HIS A 189 10.36 -13.55 2.09
CA HIS A 189 10.95 -12.65 3.09
C HIS A 189 9.99 -11.52 3.48
N GLY A 190 8.73 -11.86 3.79
CA GLY A 190 7.79 -10.93 4.39
C GLY A 190 8.34 -10.41 5.72
N SER A 191 8.42 -9.09 5.88
CA SER A 191 8.91 -8.45 7.10
C SER A 191 8.02 -7.27 7.45
N ASP A 192 7.76 -7.11 8.74
CA ASP A 192 7.07 -5.95 9.30
C ASP A 192 7.97 -4.69 9.31
N ASP A 193 9.28 -4.86 9.05
CA ASP A 193 10.25 -3.75 8.90
C ASP A 193 10.45 -3.42 7.40
N PRO A 194 9.94 -2.27 6.92
CA PRO A 194 10.16 -1.84 5.53
C PRO A 194 11.63 -1.74 5.16
N GLY A 195 12.48 -1.37 6.11
CA GLY A 195 13.93 -1.33 5.93
C GLY A 195 14.53 -2.73 5.73
N ALA A 196 13.99 -3.76 6.36
CA ALA A 196 14.43 -5.14 6.15
C ALA A 196 14.07 -5.63 4.74
N ALA A 197 12.86 -5.33 4.25
CA ALA A 197 12.44 -5.65 2.89
C ALA A 197 13.35 -4.97 1.85
N ALA A 198 13.63 -3.67 2.01
CA ALA A 198 14.51 -2.92 1.14
C ALA A 198 15.93 -3.53 1.10
N ARG A 199 16.52 -3.78 2.27
CA ARG A 199 17.85 -4.41 2.36
C ARG A 199 17.88 -5.82 1.76
N HIS A 200 16.78 -6.59 1.88
CA HIS A 200 16.68 -7.90 1.26
C HIS A 200 16.72 -7.80 -0.26
N VAL A 201 15.89 -6.94 -0.84
CA VAL A 201 15.83 -6.72 -2.29
C VAL A 201 17.16 -6.19 -2.83
N GLU A 202 17.83 -5.27 -2.13
CA GLU A 202 19.16 -4.79 -2.51
C GLU A 202 20.20 -5.89 -2.59
N ARG A 203 20.17 -6.85 -1.65
CA ARG A 203 21.05 -8.03 -1.73
C ARG A 203 20.75 -8.89 -2.95
N LEU A 204 19.47 -9.13 -3.26
CA LEU A 204 19.07 -9.88 -4.46
C LEU A 204 19.57 -9.22 -5.76
N LEU A 205 19.54 -7.89 -5.79
CA LEU A 205 19.94 -7.10 -6.95
C LEU A 205 21.46 -6.80 -7.01
N ASN A 206 22.23 -7.21 -6.00
CA ASN A 206 23.65 -6.86 -5.83
C ASN A 206 23.86 -5.34 -5.94
N LEU A 207 23.07 -4.54 -5.21
CA LEU A 207 23.14 -3.09 -5.20
C LEU A 207 24.04 -2.59 -4.06
N PRO A 208 25.24 -2.06 -4.34
CA PRO A 208 26.05 -1.39 -3.33
C PRO A 208 25.45 -0.01 -3.01
N GLY A 209 25.56 0.40 -1.75
CA GLY A 209 25.19 1.77 -1.34
C GLY A 209 23.75 1.99 -0.93
N GLY A 210 22.90 1.00 -1.06
CA GLY A 210 21.56 1.00 -0.48
C GLY A 210 20.55 2.03 -1.05
N PRO A 211 20.49 2.30 -2.37
CA PRO A 211 19.63 3.35 -2.93
C PRO A 211 18.14 3.07 -2.70
N ILE A 212 17.71 1.80 -2.72
CA ILE A 212 16.33 1.41 -2.43
C ILE A 212 15.98 1.72 -0.96
N ALA A 213 16.84 1.30 -0.04
CA ALA A 213 16.66 1.56 1.38
C ALA A 213 16.71 3.06 1.70
N GLU A 214 17.49 3.83 0.97
CA GLU A 214 17.56 5.28 1.15
C GLU A 214 16.26 5.95 0.69
N VAL A 215 15.74 5.60 -0.49
CA VAL A 215 14.47 6.16 -1.00
C VAL A 215 13.27 5.68 -0.17
N THR A 216 13.20 4.42 0.21
CA THR A 216 12.05 3.92 1.02
C THR A 216 11.96 4.57 2.40
N ARG A 217 13.08 5.06 2.96
CA ARG A 217 13.06 5.86 4.20
C ARG A 217 12.44 7.26 4.05
N LEU A 218 12.24 7.72 2.82
CA LEU A 218 11.60 9.01 2.53
C LEU A 218 10.07 8.97 2.57
N VAL A 219 9.47 7.81 2.82
CA VAL A 219 8.02 7.71 3.02
C VAL A 219 7.60 8.58 4.20
N GLY A 220 6.67 9.53 3.95
CA GLY A 220 6.22 10.50 4.95
C GLY A 220 7.14 11.72 5.15
N VAL A 221 8.32 11.73 4.51
CA VAL A 221 9.17 12.92 4.46
C VAL A 221 8.56 13.94 3.50
N GLN A 222 8.61 15.22 3.87
CA GLN A 222 8.02 16.28 3.03
C GLN A 222 8.99 16.77 1.96
N GLU A 223 10.28 16.83 2.29
CA GLU A 223 11.30 17.41 1.42
C GLU A 223 12.69 16.84 1.74
N ILE A 224 13.55 16.73 0.72
CA ILE A 224 15.00 16.46 0.85
C ILE A 224 15.77 17.60 0.21
N SER A 225 17.04 17.75 0.57
CA SER A 225 17.90 18.79 -0.04
C SER A 225 18.09 18.53 -1.54
N SER A 226 18.26 19.60 -2.32
CA SER A 226 18.59 19.50 -3.74
C SER A 226 19.87 18.70 -3.98
N ALA A 227 20.86 18.83 -3.12
CA ALA A 227 22.11 18.10 -3.22
C ALA A 227 21.91 16.58 -3.00
N ASP A 228 21.06 16.18 -2.03
CA ASP A 228 20.70 14.79 -1.82
C ASP A 228 19.90 14.22 -3.00
N ALA A 229 18.98 15.01 -3.55
CA ALA A 229 18.20 14.61 -4.72
C ALA A 229 19.10 14.33 -5.95
N GLU A 230 20.05 15.22 -6.25
CA GLU A 230 21.00 15.04 -7.34
C GLU A 230 21.91 13.82 -7.12
N ARG A 231 22.39 13.61 -5.89
CA ARG A 231 23.22 12.47 -5.52
C ARG A 231 22.46 11.14 -5.63
N LEU A 232 21.21 11.13 -5.23
CA LEU A 232 20.41 9.91 -5.08
C LEU A 232 19.78 9.45 -6.40
N PHE A 233 19.43 10.36 -7.31
CA PHE A 233 18.59 10.03 -8.47
C PHE A 233 19.20 8.97 -9.39
N ALA A 234 20.48 9.12 -9.78
CA ALA A 234 21.11 8.19 -10.71
C ALA A 234 21.25 6.76 -10.14
N PRO A 235 21.74 6.55 -8.88
CA PRO A 235 21.70 5.24 -8.23
C PRO A 235 20.29 4.67 -8.07
N TYR A 236 19.31 5.52 -7.80
CA TYR A 236 17.90 5.12 -7.68
C TYR A 236 17.33 4.63 -9.01
N LEU A 237 17.56 5.36 -10.09
CA LEU A 237 17.13 4.95 -11.43
C LEU A 237 17.73 3.60 -11.83
N ASP A 238 19.06 3.39 -11.65
CA ASP A 238 19.74 2.11 -11.90
C ASP A 238 19.12 0.97 -11.07
N ALA A 239 18.81 1.26 -9.79
CA ALA A 239 18.18 0.28 -8.92
C ALA A 239 16.79 -0.15 -9.43
N VAL A 240 15.98 0.80 -9.90
CA VAL A 240 14.64 0.50 -10.46
C VAL A 240 14.76 -0.28 -11.78
N GLU A 241 15.74 0.02 -12.64
CA GLU A 241 16.01 -0.74 -13.87
C GLU A 241 16.39 -2.19 -13.58
N ARG A 242 17.25 -2.41 -12.57
CA ARG A 242 17.61 -3.77 -12.11
C ARG A 242 16.41 -4.49 -11.50
N LEU A 243 15.57 -3.77 -10.74
CA LEU A 243 14.35 -4.31 -10.15
C LEU A 243 13.39 -4.83 -11.25
N VAL A 244 13.18 -4.05 -12.31
CA VAL A 244 12.39 -4.46 -13.48
C VAL A 244 12.96 -5.73 -14.09
N SER A 245 14.27 -5.78 -14.32
CA SER A 245 14.94 -6.94 -14.91
C SER A 245 14.85 -8.19 -14.03
N PHE A 246 14.93 -8.01 -12.71
CA PHE A 246 14.80 -9.09 -11.74
C PHE A 246 13.40 -9.72 -11.77
N VAL A 247 12.35 -8.88 -11.70
CA VAL A 247 10.96 -9.36 -11.68
C VAL A 247 10.58 -10.01 -13.02
N ASP A 248 11.07 -9.47 -14.13
CA ASP A 248 10.86 -10.03 -15.49
C ASP A 248 11.44 -11.45 -15.61
N GLY A 249 12.63 -11.66 -15.06
CA GLY A 249 13.33 -12.96 -15.05
C GLY A 249 12.96 -13.91 -13.91
N TRP A 250 12.05 -13.51 -13.01
CA TRP A 250 11.71 -14.30 -11.83
C TRP A 250 10.95 -15.57 -12.19
N GLN A 251 11.34 -16.69 -11.56
CA GLN A 251 10.68 -17.99 -11.72
C GLN A 251 10.39 -18.58 -10.34
N SER A 252 9.18 -19.11 -10.14
CA SER A 252 8.80 -19.83 -8.93
C SER A 252 9.67 -21.07 -8.75
N GLY A 253 10.33 -21.20 -7.59
CA GLY A 253 11.04 -22.45 -7.22
C GLY A 253 12.56 -22.43 -7.43
N ARG A 254 13.21 -21.27 -7.44
CA ARG A 254 14.68 -21.21 -7.28
C ARG A 254 15.09 -21.31 -5.82
#